data_85566d73c88d31cd6f9313429d276b32
#
_entry.id   85566d73c88d31cd6f9313429d276b32
#
_cell.length_a   1.000
_cell.length_b   1.000
_cell.length_c   1.000
_cell.angle_alpha   90.00
_cell.angle_beta   90.00
_cell.angle_gamma   90.00
#
_symmetry.space_group_name_H-M   'P 1'
#
loop_
_entity.id
_entity.type
_entity.pdbx_description
1 polymer ?
#
loop_
_entity_poly.entity_id
_entity_poly.type
_entity_poly.pdbx_seq_one_letter_code
_entity_poly.pdbx_strand_id
1 'polypeptide(L)'
;MTPVVVVGGVLTALGVVRSLASAGIPVYLACDTRFCPAGLSRQCTLLRVPDLEGQGLVDGLLSIAGRIGEKAVLILSSDVQVLAVSQARAALEAHYFLALPTKTMVDVLMDKAKFQAYAEEIGLRVPRAVVLDEGHDERALDVLSMPVVVKPVDRALVQAGVERTTRADTVAEARTVARRMRRATSSVVVQEWIDGDDDDMCFTLFVCDGQARIVALFTGRKMICDPPLVGSTAVCVAATEEHQALAAQTQAFVTRSHYHGIGGLEFKRHRRTGQVVVVEPTVGRADGQEEIATLCGVNIPAIAYRTALGLPVESVGAVDTAIAWRASFRYRPRAGTLPPGTRIVDGYFRRADPLPGVYSLYTYLRTSAPARLARRFVKQPRSRPAAEPIHEMQPSTIGG
;
A
#
# COMPACT_ATOMS: atom_id res chain seq x y z
N MET A 1 0.15 9.17 30.63
CA MET A 1 -0.35 9.17 29.21
C MET A 1 -0.45 7.73 28.80
N THR A 2 -1.60 7.29 28.31
CA THR A 2 -1.80 5.90 27.88
C THR A 2 -0.75 5.50 26.82
N PRO A 3 -0.08 4.36 26.99
CA PRO A 3 0.95 3.93 26.05
C PRO A 3 0.36 3.58 24.67
N VAL A 4 1.18 3.69 23.63
CA VAL A 4 0.85 3.21 22.28
C VAL A 4 1.89 2.19 21.84
N VAL A 5 1.43 1.07 21.29
CA VAL A 5 2.27 0.04 20.68
C VAL A 5 2.07 0.07 19.17
N VAL A 6 3.14 0.36 18.43
CA VAL A 6 3.19 0.30 16.97
C VAL A 6 3.85 -1.03 16.58
N VAL A 7 3.23 -1.77 15.68
CA VAL A 7 3.76 -3.06 15.20
C VAL A 7 4.41 -2.90 13.85
N GLY A 8 5.64 -3.40 13.70
CA GLY A 8 6.35 -3.44 12.42
C GLY A 8 7.75 -2.84 12.45
N GLY A 9 8.52 -3.02 11.38
CA GLY A 9 9.91 -2.59 11.31
C GLY A 9 10.26 -1.69 10.12
N VAL A 10 9.38 -1.64 9.11
CA VAL A 10 9.65 -0.96 7.83
C VAL A 10 9.13 0.48 7.82
N LEU A 11 9.11 1.07 6.63
CA LEU A 11 8.80 2.48 6.40
C LEU A 11 7.44 2.92 6.97
N THR A 12 6.41 2.08 6.84
CA THR A 12 5.07 2.36 7.38
C THR A 12 5.13 2.57 8.90
N ALA A 13 5.72 1.62 9.64
CA ALA A 13 5.87 1.71 11.09
C ALA A 13 6.73 2.92 11.50
N LEU A 14 7.79 3.23 10.74
CA LEU A 14 8.62 4.42 10.97
C LEU A 14 7.83 5.71 10.83
N GLY A 15 6.97 5.82 9.80
CA GLY A 15 6.08 6.97 9.60
C GLY A 15 5.11 7.15 10.76
N VAL A 16 4.48 6.06 11.21
CA VAL A 16 3.58 6.06 12.38
C VAL A 16 4.30 6.49 13.67
N VAL A 17 5.50 5.92 13.94
CA VAL A 17 6.32 6.30 15.09
C VAL A 17 6.60 7.81 15.10
N ARG A 18 7.02 8.36 13.96
CA ARG A 18 7.32 9.80 13.82
C ARG A 18 6.09 10.67 13.97
N SER A 19 4.96 10.23 13.42
CA SER A 19 3.69 10.94 13.53
C SER A 19 3.21 11.04 14.98
N LEU A 20 3.28 9.93 15.74
CA LEU A 20 2.93 9.91 17.15
C LEU A 20 3.91 10.73 18.00
N ALA A 21 5.21 10.59 17.78
CA ALA A 21 6.24 11.34 18.48
C ALA A 21 6.14 12.86 18.24
N SER A 22 5.76 13.30 17.04
CA SER A 22 5.51 14.72 16.73
C SER A 22 4.34 15.30 17.52
N ALA A 23 3.40 14.46 17.96
CA ALA A 23 2.30 14.82 18.84
C ALA A 23 2.64 14.64 20.35
N GLY A 24 3.90 14.36 20.68
CA GLY A 24 4.35 14.14 22.07
C GLY A 24 3.87 12.83 22.70
N ILE A 25 3.40 11.87 21.91
CA ILE A 25 2.90 10.58 22.38
C ILE A 25 4.08 9.60 22.50
N PRO A 26 4.37 9.02 23.69
CA PRO A 26 5.41 8.01 23.85
C PRO A 26 5.07 6.73 23.11
N VAL A 27 6.01 6.23 22.29
CA VAL A 27 5.80 5.07 21.41
C VAL A 27 6.63 3.88 21.86
N TYR A 28 5.98 2.72 22.04
CA TYR A 28 6.62 1.43 22.02
C TYR A 28 6.53 0.82 20.63
N LEU A 29 7.64 0.28 20.13
CA LEU A 29 7.70 -0.39 18.84
C LEU A 29 7.82 -1.90 19.05
N ALA A 30 6.82 -2.67 18.67
CA ALA A 30 6.88 -4.13 18.63
C ALA A 30 7.50 -4.57 17.28
N CYS A 31 8.72 -5.15 17.33
CA CYS A 31 9.43 -5.59 16.15
C CYS A 31 10.26 -6.85 16.45
N ASP A 32 10.41 -7.73 15.46
CA ASP A 32 11.16 -8.98 15.53
C ASP A 32 12.69 -8.77 15.47
N THR A 33 13.12 -7.63 14.91
CA THR A 33 14.54 -7.28 14.78
C THR A 33 14.83 -5.84 15.20
N ARG A 34 16.04 -5.65 15.78
CA ARG A 34 16.56 -4.30 16.05
C ARG A 34 17.06 -3.62 14.77
N PHE A 35 17.56 -4.41 13.82
CA PHE A 35 18.18 -3.89 12.61
C PHE A 35 17.15 -3.68 11.50
N CYS A 36 16.21 -2.79 11.76
CA CYS A 36 15.19 -2.35 10.81
C CYS A 36 15.00 -0.82 10.92
N PRO A 37 14.47 -0.16 9.90
CA PRO A 37 14.31 1.30 9.91
C PRO A 37 13.61 1.86 11.14
N ALA A 38 12.45 1.31 11.50
CA ALA A 38 11.71 1.77 12.67
C ALA A 38 12.43 1.47 13.99
N GLY A 39 13.10 0.29 14.10
CA GLY A 39 13.86 -0.11 15.28
C GLY A 39 15.12 0.72 15.56
N LEU A 40 15.62 1.42 14.55
CA LEU A 40 16.75 2.35 14.65
C LEU A 40 16.34 3.79 14.95
N SER A 41 15.04 4.08 14.94
CA SER A 41 14.54 5.41 15.29
C SER A 41 14.76 5.72 16.78
N ARG A 42 15.12 6.98 17.04
CA ARG A 42 15.24 7.51 18.41
C ARG A 42 13.90 7.88 19.05
N GLN A 43 12.83 7.81 18.27
CA GLN A 43 11.51 8.30 18.66
C GLN A 43 10.60 7.21 19.22
N CYS A 44 11.14 6.01 19.48
CA CYS A 44 10.39 4.93 20.11
C CYS A 44 11.29 4.06 21.00
N THR A 45 10.64 3.33 21.92
CA THR A 45 11.27 2.28 22.71
C THR A 45 10.98 0.93 22.06
N LEU A 46 12.02 0.24 21.60
CA LEU A 46 11.89 -1.07 20.96
C LEU A 46 11.56 -2.16 21.98
N LEU A 47 10.50 -2.91 21.73
CA LEU A 47 10.13 -4.14 22.43
C LEU A 47 10.17 -5.31 21.43
N ARG A 48 10.98 -6.33 21.72
CA ARG A 48 11.16 -7.48 20.84
C ARG A 48 9.97 -8.42 20.92
N VAL A 49 9.50 -8.86 19.75
CA VAL A 49 8.51 -9.94 19.58
C VAL A 49 9.16 -11.10 18.82
N PRO A 50 8.65 -12.34 18.95
CA PRO A 50 9.18 -13.49 18.22
C PRO A 50 9.01 -13.35 16.70
N ASP A 51 7.84 -12.83 16.27
CA ASP A 51 7.46 -12.69 14.88
C ASP A 51 6.57 -11.45 14.69
N LEU A 52 6.39 -11.02 13.44
CA LEU A 52 5.48 -9.93 13.05
C LEU A 52 4.17 -10.43 12.43
N GLU A 53 3.94 -11.75 12.44
CA GLU A 53 2.74 -12.38 11.90
C GLU A 53 2.29 -13.59 12.73
N GLY A 54 1.07 -14.06 12.49
CA GLY A 54 0.52 -15.26 13.08
C GLY A 54 0.53 -15.28 14.61
N GLN A 55 0.68 -16.48 15.17
CA GLN A 55 0.67 -16.69 16.63
C GLN A 55 1.88 -16.05 17.32
N GLY A 56 3.05 -16.02 16.68
CA GLY A 56 4.25 -15.39 17.23
C GLY A 56 4.07 -13.89 17.51
N LEU A 57 3.32 -13.18 16.67
CA LEU A 57 2.93 -11.79 16.94
C LEU A 57 1.99 -11.70 18.13
N VAL A 58 0.97 -12.55 18.20
CA VAL A 58 -0.03 -12.53 19.29
C VAL A 58 0.64 -12.76 20.64
N ASP A 59 1.48 -13.80 20.75
CA ASP A 59 2.23 -14.13 21.97
C ASP A 59 3.17 -12.98 22.38
N GLY A 60 3.83 -12.36 21.37
CA GLY A 60 4.67 -11.20 21.60
C GLY A 60 3.88 -9.99 22.14
N LEU A 61 2.70 -9.71 21.59
CA LEU A 61 1.84 -8.63 22.07
C LEU A 61 1.32 -8.88 23.49
N LEU A 62 0.93 -10.10 23.82
CA LEU A 62 0.54 -10.47 25.20
C LEU A 62 1.69 -10.31 26.20
N SER A 63 2.91 -10.71 25.79
CA SER A 63 4.12 -10.48 26.59
C SER A 63 4.42 -8.99 26.80
N ILE A 64 4.27 -8.17 25.77
CA ILE A 64 4.43 -6.72 25.85
C ILE A 64 3.39 -6.10 26.79
N ALA A 65 2.14 -6.53 26.70
CA ALA A 65 1.07 -6.06 27.58
C ALA A 65 1.39 -6.30 29.06
N GLY A 66 1.89 -7.50 29.39
CA GLY A 66 2.33 -7.83 30.75
C GLY A 66 3.50 -6.96 31.27
N ARG A 67 4.37 -6.51 30.35
CA ARG A 67 5.49 -5.61 30.70
C ARG A 67 5.06 -4.15 30.87
N ILE A 68 4.10 -3.69 30.06
CA ILE A 68 3.55 -2.33 30.14
C ILE A 68 2.68 -2.19 31.39
N GLY A 69 1.91 -3.22 31.76
CA GLY A 69 1.09 -3.26 32.98
C GLY A 69 -0.19 -2.42 32.91
N GLU A 70 -0.47 -1.76 31.81
CA GLU A 70 -1.71 -1.01 31.57
C GLU A 70 -2.19 -1.19 30.13
N LYS A 71 -3.47 -0.91 29.87
CA LYS A 71 -4.05 -1.06 28.53
C LYS A 71 -3.48 -0.02 27.57
N ALA A 72 -2.96 -0.47 26.42
CA ALA A 72 -2.29 0.36 25.42
C ALA A 72 -3.15 0.52 24.13
N VAL A 73 -2.91 1.56 23.35
CA VAL A 73 -3.45 1.65 21.98
C VAL A 73 -2.56 0.83 21.05
N LEU A 74 -3.16 0.02 20.18
CA LEU A 74 -2.44 -0.79 19.20
C LEU A 74 -2.61 -0.21 17.78
N ILE A 75 -1.49 0.09 17.12
CA ILE A 75 -1.48 0.55 15.71
C ILE A 75 -0.66 -0.42 14.87
N LEU A 76 -1.27 -0.93 13.82
CA LEU A 76 -0.70 -1.92 12.91
C LEU A 76 -0.19 -1.26 11.62
N SER A 77 0.79 -1.89 10.97
CA SER A 77 1.45 -1.36 9.76
C SER A 77 1.44 -2.33 8.56
N SER A 78 0.83 -3.51 8.69
CA SER A 78 0.72 -4.49 7.61
C SER A 78 -0.54 -5.33 7.68
N ASP A 79 -0.93 -5.89 6.54
CA ASP A 79 -2.13 -6.72 6.40
C ASP A 79 -2.06 -8.00 7.23
N VAL A 80 -0.91 -8.67 7.28
CA VAL A 80 -0.72 -9.90 8.04
C VAL A 80 -0.89 -9.68 9.55
N GLN A 81 -0.48 -8.50 10.03
CA GLN A 81 -0.70 -8.09 11.42
C GLN A 81 -2.19 -7.88 11.72
N VAL A 82 -2.92 -7.24 10.81
CA VAL A 82 -4.38 -7.05 10.95
C VAL A 82 -5.09 -8.39 11.03
N LEU A 83 -4.75 -9.35 10.18
CA LEU A 83 -5.34 -10.70 10.21
C LEU A 83 -5.05 -11.40 11.52
N ALA A 84 -3.80 -11.42 11.99
CA ALA A 84 -3.41 -12.05 13.24
C ALA A 84 -4.14 -11.42 14.45
N VAL A 85 -4.15 -10.09 14.55
CA VAL A 85 -4.81 -9.36 15.64
C VAL A 85 -6.33 -9.54 15.57
N SER A 86 -6.93 -9.50 14.38
CA SER A 86 -8.37 -9.70 14.21
C SER A 86 -8.82 -11.12 14.61
N GLN A 87 -8.02 -12.13 14.32
CA GLN A 87 -8.28 -13.52 14.73
C GLN A 87 -8.15 -13.71 16.26
N ALA A 88 -7.16 -13.07 16.88
CA ALA A 88 -6.90 -13.12 18.31
C ALA A 88 -7.58 -12.00 19.11
N ARG A 89 -8.58 -11.31 18.53
CA ARG A 89 -9.25 -10.12 19.08
C ARG A 89 -9.65 -10.30 20.55
N ALA A 90 -10.33 -11.38 20.89
CA ALA A 90 -10.83 -11.63 22.24
C ALA A 90 -9.72 -11.66 23.30
N ALA A 91 -8.55 -12.20 22.97
CA ALA A 91 -7.41 -12.23 23.88
C ALA A 91 -6.72 -10.85 23.98
N LEU A 92 -6.69 -10.08 22.91
CA LEU A 92 -5.97 -8.82 22.84
C LEU A 92 -6.78 -7.62 23.33
N GLU A 93 -8.11 -7.61 23.22
CA GLU A 93 -8.98 -6.49 23.64
C GLU A 93 -8.92 -6.22 25.17
N ALA A 94 -8.57 -7.22 25.97
CA ALA A 94 -8.32 -7.02 27.39
C ALA A 94 -7.13 -6.08 27.67
N HIS A 95 -6.15 -6.08 26.75
CA HIS A 95 -4.86 -5.42 26.91
C HIS A 95 -4.65 -4.24 25.96
N TYR A 96 -5.41 -4.17 24.88
CA TYR A 96 -5.25 -3.16 23.83
C TYR A 96 -6.56 -2.52 23.42
N PHE A 97 -6.52 -1.23 23.13
CA PHE A 97 -7.54 -0.55 22.35
C PHE A 97 -7.23 -0.81 20.87
N LEU A 98 -8.12 -1.53 20.19
CA LEU A 98 -7.92 -1.98 18.81
C LEU A 98 -8.61 -0.99 17.85
N ALA A 99 -7.84 -0.24 17.07
CA ALA A 99 -8.34 0.73 16.09
C ALA A 99 -8.58 0.06 14.73
N LEU A 100 -9.38 -1.03 14.69
CA LEU A 100 -9.69 -1.79 13.47
C LEU A 100 -11.15 -2.26 13.43
N PRO A 101 -11.75 -2.47 12.24
CA PRO A 101 -13.13 -2.91 12.08
C PRO A 101 -13.42 -4.24 12.76
N THR A 102 -14.70 -4.63 12.80
CA THR A 102 -15.10 -5.97 13.30
C THR A 102 -14.39 -7.08 12.53
N LYS A 103 -14.25 -8.25 13.16
CA LYS A 103 -13.63 -9.41 12.50
C LYS A 103 -14.28 -9.75 11.17
N THR A 104 -15.61 -9.79 11.14
CA THR A 104 -16.36 -10.06 9.90
C THR A 104 -16.02 -9.05 8.80
N MET A 105 -15.94 -7.77 9.13
CA MET A 105 -15.60 -6.72 8.15
C MET A 105 -14.15 -6.81 7.70
N VAL A 106 -13.21 -7.15 8.61
CA VAL A 106 -11.82 -7.43 8.23
C VAL A 106 -11.77 -8.60 7.24
N ASP A 107 -12.46 -9.71 7.52
CA ASP A 107 -12.48 -10.91 6.66
C ASP A 107 -13.08 -10.62 5.26
N VAL A 108 -14.03 -9.69 5.16
CA VAL A 108 -14.63 -9.25 3.88
C VAL A 108 -13.70 -8.30 3.13
N LEU A 109 -13.25 -7.25 3.79
CA LEU A 109 -12.51 -6.17 3.11
C LEU A 109 -11.08 -6.55 2.72
N MET A 110 -10.47 -7.53 3.40
CA MET A 110 -9.10 -7.97 3.11
C MET A 110 -9.03 -9.08 2.06
N ASP A 111 -10.12 -9.75 1.77
CA ASP A 111 -10.24 -10.71 0.68
C ASP A 111 -10.69 -9.99 -0.60
N LYS A 112 -9.88 -10.03 -1.65
CA LYS A 112 -10.16 -9.28 -2.88
C LYS A 112 -11.44 -9.68 -3.59
N ALA A 113 -11.80 -10.98 -3.53
CA ALA A 113 -13.02 -11.46 -4.14
C ALA A 113 -14.26 -11.03 -3.36
N LYS A 114 -14.20 -11.16 -2.02
CA LYS A 114 -15.28 -10.71 -1.14
C LYS A 114 -15.43 -9.20 -1.16
N PHE A 115 -14.31 -8.45 -1.17
CA PHE A 115 -14.35 -6.99 -1.30
C PHE A 115 -15.00 -6.56 -2.60
N GLN A 116 -14.67 -7.21 -3.74
CA GLN A 116 -15.30 -6.89 -5.02
C GLN A 116 -16.83 -7.06 -4.95
N ALA A 117 -17.30 -8.22 -4.50
CA ALA A 117 -18.73 -8.51 -4.35
C ALA A 117 -19.41 -7.53 -3.38
N TYR A 118 -18.79 -7.29 -2.23
CA TYR A 118 -19.32 -6.36 -1.23
C TYR A 118 -19.36 -4.91 -1.74
N ALA A 119 -18.34 -4.46 -2.44
CA ALA A 119 -18.28 -3.13 -3.01
C ALA A 119 -19.41 -2.90 -4.06
N GLU A 120 -19.68 -3.92 -4.88
CA GLU A 120 -20.81 -3.90 -5.84
C GLU A 120 -22.15 -3.86 -5.11
N GLU A 121 -22.35 -4.70 -4.08
CA GLU A 121 -23.55 -4.76 -3.26
C GLU A 121 -23.88 -3.41 -2.61
N ILE A 122 -22.88 -2.73 -2.04
CA ILE A 122 -23.06 -1.41 -1.42
C ILE A 122 -23.02 -0.27 -2.44
N GLY A 123 -22.97 -0.55 -3.74
CA GLY A 123 -23.00 0.44 -4.82
C GLY A 123 -21.78 1.35 -4.88
N LEU A 124 -20.59 0.89 -4.45
CA LEU A 124 -19.34 1.57 -4.74
C LEU A 124 -18.98 1.40 -6.21
N ARG A 125 -18.39 2.44 -6.79
CA ARG A 125 -17.83 2.33 -8.13
C ARG A 125 -16.48 1.60 -8.04
N VAL A 126 -16.48 0.35 -8.46
CA VAL A 126 -15.27 -0.48 -8.61
C VAL A 126 -15.09 -0.86 -10.08
N PRO A 127 -13.87 -1.18 -10.54
CA PRO A 127 -13.69 -1.74 -11.88
C PRO A 127 -14.43 -3.08 -11.97
N ARG A 128 -15.02 -3.36 -13.13
CA ARG A 128 -15.69 -4.64 -13.37
C ARG A 128 -14.69 -5.79 -13.23
N ALA A 129 -15.09 -6.86 -12.56
CA ALA A 129 -14.20 -7.98 -12.28
C ALA A 129 -14.91 -9.33 -12.36
N VAL A 130 -14.12 -10.38 -12.57
CA VAL A 130 -14.53 -11.79 -12.50
C VAL A 130 -13.58 -12.50 -11.55
N VAL A 131 -14.13 -13.30 -10.65
CA VAL A 131 -13.37 -14.20 -9.79
C VAL A 131 -13.32 -15.57 -10.47
N LEU A 132 -12.11 -16.09 -10.68
CA LEU A 132 -11.89 -17.44 -11.20
C LEU A 132 -11.38 -18.32 -10.05
N ASP A 133 -12.17 -19.29 -9.63
CA ASP A 133 -11.83 -20.38 -8.71
C ASP A 133 -11.92 -21.75 -9.41
N GLU A 134 -11.89 -22.84 -8.64
CA GLU A 134 -11.89 -24.21 -9.21
C GLU A 134 -13.15 -24.57 -10.01
N GLY A 135 -14.28 -23.90 -9.77
CA GLY A 135 -15.56 -24.16 -10.43
C GLY A 135 -15.91 -23.21 -11.57
N HIS A 136 -15.13 -22.15 -11.82
CA HIS A 136 -15.49 -21.14 -12.81
C HIS A 136 -14.93 -21.43 -14.21
N ASP A 137 -15.83 -21.34 -15.21
CA ASP A 137 -15.45 -21.36 -16.63
C ASP A 137 -14.70 -20.08 -17.00
N GLU A 138 -13.53 -20.24 -17.62
CA GLU A 138 -12.74 -19.11 -18.15
C GLU A 138 -13.48 -18.27 -19.21
N ARG A 139 -14.61 -18.75 -19.76
CA ARG A 139 -15.51 -17.97 -20.62
C ARG A 139 -16.11 -16.77 -19.89
N ALA A 140 -16.16 -16.82 -18.55
CA ALA A 140 -16.55 -15.65 -17.76
C ALA A 140 -15.69 -14.41 -18.03
N LEU A 141 -14.45 -14.58 -18.52
CA LEU A 141 -13.59 -13.46 -18.91
C LEU A 141 -14.05 -12.72 -20.17
N ASP A 142 -14.92 -13.33 -20.99
CA ASP A 142 -15.39 -12.73 -22.26
C ASP A 142 -16.34 -11.53 -22.03
N VAL A 143 -16.81 -11.34 -20.77
CA VAL A 143 -17.62 -10.18 -20.39
C VAL A 143 -16.79 -8.94 -20.04
N LEU A 144 -15.46 -9.08 -19.87
CA LEU A 144 -14.58 -8.01 -19.48
C LEU A 144 -14.03 -7.26 -20.70
N SER A 145 -13.90 -5.94 -20.57
CA SER A 145 -13.20 -5.10 -21.55
C SER A 145 -11.69 -5.19 -21.34
N MET A 146 -10.96 -5.46 -22.41
CA MET A 146 -9.49 -5.48 -22.35
C MET A 146 -8.90 -4.06 -22.46
N PRO A 147 -7.76 -3.81 -21.84
CA PRO A 147 -6.95 -4.72 -21.03
C PRO A 147 -7.51 -4.99 -19.63
N VAL A 148 -6.97 -6.02 -18.95
CA VAL A 148 -7.33 -6.39 -17.57
C VAL A 148 -6.08 -6.55 -16.71
N VAL A 149 -6.27 -6.60 -15.38
CA VAL A 149 -5.26 -7.04 -14.41
C VAL A 149 -5.71 -8.33 -13.74
N VAL A 150 -4.78 -9.25 -13.56
CA VAL A 150 -4.96 -10.50 -12.83
C VAL A 150 -4.25 -10.39 -11.49
N LYS A 151 -4.96 -10.67 -10.40
CA LYS A 151 -4.46 -10.55 -9.02
C LYS A 151 -4.75 -11.85 -8.25
N PRO A 152 -3.81 -12.42 -7.49
CA PRO A 152 -4.12 -13.51 -6.57
C PRO A 152 -5.03 -12.99 -5.45
N VAL A 153 -6.00 -13.80 -5.03
CA VAL A 153 -6.89 -13.44 -3.90
C VAL A 153 -6.09 -13.46 -2.60
N ASP A 154 -5.27 -14.49 -2.40
CA ASP A 154 -4.45 -14.64 -1.21
C ASP A 154 -3.20 -13.73 -1.24
N ARG A 155 -3.13 -12.80 -0.28
CA ARG A 155 -2.00 -11.87 -0.13
C ARG A 155 -0.73 -12.54 0.41
N ALA A 156 -0.82 -13.65 1.15
CA ALA A 156 0.34 -14.36 1.68
C ALA A 156 1.23 -14.92 0.56
N LEU A 157 0.65 -15.24 -0.59
CA LEU A 157 1.38 -15.78 -1.75
C LEU A 157 2.28 -14.75 -2.43
N VAL A 158 2.00 -13.46 -2.29
CA VAL A 158 2.87 -12.39 -2.79
C VAL A 158 4.23 -12.42 -2.08
N GLN A 159 4.24 -12.75 -0.79
CA GLN A 159 5.48 -12.95 -0.03
C GLN A 159 6.26 -14.20 -0.47
N ALA A 160 5.55 -15.21 -1.01
CA ALA A 160 6.14 -16.42 -1.59
C ALA A 160 6.65 -16.26 -3.04
N GLY A 161 6.69 -15.02 -3.57
CA GLY A 161 7.24 -14.72 -4.89
C GLY A 161 6.24 -14.79 -6.05
N VAL A 162 4.94 -14.93 -5.77
CA VAL A 162 3.90 -14.78 -6.80
C VAL A 162 3.72 -13.31 -7.13
N GLU A 163 3.64 -12.96 -8.41
CA GLU A 163 3.40 -11.58 -8.86
C GLU A 163 2.11 -11.02 -8.25
N ARG A 164 2.20 -9.86 -7.62
CA ARG A 164 1.06 -9.20 -6.96
C ARG A 164 -0.03 -8.80 -7.94
N THR A 165 0.34 -8.39 -9.14
CA THR A 165 -0.56 -7.90 -10.17
C THR A 165 0.10 -8.05 -11.53
N THR A 166 -0.59 -8.68 -12.48
CA THR A 166 -0.10 -8.83 -13.85
C THR A 166 -1.15 -8.28 -14.82
N ARG A 167 -0.75 -7.34 -15.68
CA ARG A 167 -1.60 -6.83 -16.76
C ARG A 167 -1.63 -7.83 -17.91
N ALA A 168 -2.80 -7.97 -18.54
CA ALA A 168 -3.01 -8.73 -19.75
C ALA A 168 -3.80 -7.87 -20.76
N ASP A 169 -3.30 -7.78 -21.97
CA ASP A 169 -3.88 -6.93 -23.02
C ASP A 169 -4.90 -7.69 -23.87
N THR A 170 -4.95 -9.02 -23.78
CA THR A 170 -5.90 -9.90 -24.47
C THR A 170 -6.52 -10.94 -23.56
N VAL A 171 -7.69 -11.46 -23.93
CA VAL A 171 -8.36 -12.54 -23.18
C VAL A 171 -7.48 -13.79 -23.10
N ALA A 172 -6.75 -14.11 -24.17
CA ALA A 172 -5.84 -15.27 -24.20
C ALA A 172 -4.68 -15.12 -23.19
N GLU A 173 -4.09 -13.92 -23.11
CA GLU A 173 -3.08 -13.60 -22.08
C GLU A 173 -3.68 -13.67 -20.67
N ALA A 174 -4.87 -13.09 -20.47
CA ALA A 174 -5.56 -13.12 -19.17
C ALA A 174 -5.79 -14.56 -18.69
N ARG A 175 -6.26 -15.46 -19.58
CA ARG A 175 -6.40 -16.89 -19.28
C ARG A 175 -5.06 -17.53 -18.93
N THR A 176 -4.00 -17.23 -19.67
CA THR A 176 -2.66 -17.78 -19.42
C THR A 176 -2.12 -17.36 -18.06
N VAL A 177 -2.23 -16.06 -17.73
CA VAL A 177 -1.81 -15.50 -16.44
C VAL A 177 -2.65 -16.07 -15.31
N ALA A 178 -3.98 -16.14 -15.46
CA ALA A 178 -4.88 -16.70 -14.45
C ALA A 178 -4.55 -18.17 -14.14
N ARG A 179 -4.35 -19.02 -15.16
CA ARG A 179 -3.93 -20.41 -14.98
C ARG A 179 -2.58 -20.52 -14.27
N ARG A 180 -1.62 -19.66 -14.63
CA ARG A 180 -0.31 -19.65 -13.97
C ARG A 180 -0.44 -19.31 -12.48
N MET A 181 -1.19 -18.26 -12.14
CA MET A 181 -1.38 -17.83 -10.75
C MET A 181 -2.18 -18.87 -9.95
N ARG A 182 -3.20 -19.50 -10.55
CA ARG A 182 -4.02 -20.54 -9.90
C ARG A 182 -3.27 -21.83 -9.57
N ARG A 183 -2.05 -22.03 -10.03
CA ARG A 183 -1.18 -23.11 -9.54
C ARG A 183 -0.70 -22.88 -8.11
N ALA A 184 -0.71 -21.64 -7.64
CA ALA A 184 -0.24 -21.24 -6.32
C ALA A 184 -1.37 -20.72 -5.41
N THR A 185 -2.56 -20.42 -5.95
CA THR A 185 -3.72 -19.91 -5.21
C THR A 185 -4.99 -20.59 -5.65
N SER A 186 -5.96 -20.75 -4.75
CA SER A 186 -7.27 -21.34 -5.07
C SER A 186 -8.10 -20.48 -6.04
N SER A 187 -7.87 -19.15 -6.03
CA SER A 187 -8.64 -18.23 -6.86
C SER A 187 -7.84 -16.97 -7.23
N VAL A 188 -8.25 -16.35 -8.33
CA VAL A 188 -7.71 -15.07 -8.81
C VAL A 188 -8.87 -14.13 -9.15
N VAL A 189 -8.64 -12.82 -8.97
CA VAL A 189 -9.51 -11.76 -9.46
C VAL A 189 -8.95 -11.24 -10.77
N VAL A 190 -9.76 -11.26 -11.83
CA VAL A 190 -9.47 -10.64 -13.13
C VAL A 190 -10.34 -9.40 -13.22
N GLN A 191 -9.72 -8.23 -13.30
CA GLN A 191 -10.38 -6.93 -13.16
C GLN A 191 -10.03 -6.03 -14.35
N GLU A 192 -11.01 -5.30 -14.90
CA GLU A 192 -10.78 -4.34 -15.97
C GLU A 192 -9.71 -3.32 -15.58
N TRP A 193 -8.82 -3.03 -16.52
CA TRP A 193 -7.80 -2.00 -16.36
C TRP A 193 -8.42 -0.62 -16.47
N ILE A 194 -8.17 0.24 -15.52
CA ILE A 194 -8.54 1.65 -15.61
C ILE A 194 -7.38 2.41 -16.23
N ASP A 195 -7.61 2.98 -17.40
CA ASP A 195 -6.60 3.73 -18.15
C ASP A 195 -6.17 5.01 -17.40
N GLY A 196 -4.86 5.19 -17.32
CA GLY A 196 -4.22 6.33 -16.63
C GLY A 196 -2.83 5.99 -16.13
N ASP A 197 -2.04 7.03 -15.81
CA ASP A 197 -0.69 6.92 -15.28
C ASP A 197 -0.65 6.85 -13.75
N ASP A 198 0.54 6.95 -13.15
CA ASP A 198 0.71 6.94 -11.70
C ASP A 198 -0.02 8.11 -11.02
N ASP A 199 -0.02 9.28 -11.63
CA ASP A 199 -0.65 10.50 -11.12
C ASP A 199 -2.19 10.52 -11.27
N ASP A 200 -2.78 9.52 -11.93
CA ASP A 200 -4.21 9.24 -11.89
C ASP A 200 -4.62 8.36 -10.69
N MET A 201 -3.65 7.90 -9.89
CA MET A 201 -3.89 7.20 -8.63
C MET A 201 -4.01 8.19 -7.48
N CYS A 202 -5.19 8.23 -6.85
CA CYS A 202 -5.42 8.98 -5.63
C CYS A 202 -5.68 8.04 -4.45
N PHE A 203 -5.65 8.57 -3.24
CA PHE A 203 -5.96 7.80 -2.05
C PHE A 203 -6.58 8.69 -0.97
N THR A 204 -7.35 8.07 -0.10
CA THR A 204 -7.76 8.67 1.16
C THR A 204 -7.16 7.89 2.32
N LEU A 205 -6.79 8.60 3.38
CA LEU A 205 -6.40 8.05 4.68
C LEU A 205 -7.38 8.62 5.69
N PHE A 206 -7.96 7.78 6.54
CA PHE A 206 -9.02 8.23 7.45
C PHE A 206 -8.98 7.51 8.79
N VAL A 207 -9.63 8.14 9.76
CA VAL A 207 -9.97 7.54 11.06
C VAL A 207 -11.47 7.65 11.26
N CYS A 208 -12.08 6.56 11.68
CA CYS A 208 -13.50 6.50 12.06
C CYS A 208 -13.65 6.18 13.54
N ASP A 209 -14.65 6.81 14.17
CA ASP A 209 -15.05 6.48 15.54
C ASP A 209 -15.96 5.24 15.60
N GLY A 210 -16.37 4.85 16.81
CA GLY A 210 -17.23 3.69 17.06
C GLY A 210 -18.66 3.82 16.47
N GLN A 211 -19.04 4.98 15.94
CA GLN A 211 -20.32 5.24 15.28
C GLN A 211 -20.17 5.35 13.75
N ALA A 212 -19.06 4.89 13.19
CA ALA A 212 -18.73 4.97 11.77
C ALA A 212 -18.75 6.42 11.24
N ARG A 213 -18.37 7.40 12.05
CA ARG A 213 -18.19 8.79 11.62
C ARG A 213 -16.72 9.02 11.32
N ILE A 214 -16.41 9.63 10.19
CA ILE A 214 -15.06 10.04 9.85
C ILE A 214 -14.68 11.22 10.75
N VAL A 215 -13.67 11.03 11.60
CA VAL A 215 -13.15 12.08 12.51
C VAL A 215 -11.89 12.73 11.93
N ALA A 216 -11.23 12.10 10.97
CA ALA A 216 -10.15 12.68 10.17
C ALA A 216 -10.13 12.07 8.78
N LEU A 217 -9.82 12.88 7.78
CA LEU A 217 -9.66 12.48 6.39
C LEU A 217 -8.54 13.29 5.74
N PHE A 218 -7.61 12.59 5.11
CA PHE A 218 -6.59 13.15 4.23
C PHE A 218 -6.75 12.58 2.83
N THR A 219 -6.57 13.42 1.82
CA THR A 219 -6.61 13.01 0.41
C THR A 219 -5.26 13.26 -0.23
N GLY A 220 -4.70 12.25 -0.88
CA GLY A 220 -3.42 12.34 -1.55
C GLY A 220 -3.47 11.78 -2.97
N ARG A 221 -2.44 12.14 -3.75
CA ARG A 221 -2.22 11.67 -5.12
C ARG A 221 -0.83 11.05 -5.21
N LYS A 222 -0.73 9.89 -5.84
CA LYS A 222 0.56 9.26 -6.17
C LYS A 222 1.15 9.99 -7.37
N MET A 223 2.41 10.38 -7.28
CA MET A 223 3.15 10.99 -8.39
C MET A 223 4.09 9.98 -9.06
N ILE A 224 4.53 8.99 -8.30
CA ILE A 224 5.36 7.87 -8.77
C ILE A 224 4.96 6.63 -8.00
N CYS A 225 4.74 5.52 -8.71
CA CYS A 225 4.59 4.18 -8.16
C CYS A 225 5.84 3.32 -8.45
N ASP A 226 6.14 2.35 -7.59
CA ASP A 226 7.20 1.38 -7.83
C ASP A 226 6.69 -0.05 -7.58
N PRO A 227 6.60 -0.92 -8.62
CA PRO A 227 6.78 -0.63 -10.04
C PRO A 227 5.72 0.34 -10.61
N PRO A 228 5.99 1.03 -11.74
CA PRO A 228 5.03 1.96 -12.35
C PRO A 228 3.67 1.33 -12.63
N LEU A 229 2.61 2.09 -12.52
CA LEU A 229 1.21 1.78 -12.80
C LEU A 229 0.52 0.81 -11.83
N VAL A 230 1.25 -0.10 -11.18
CA VAL A 230 0.68 -1.17 -10.34
C VAL A 230 1.35 -1.28 -8.96
N GLY A 231 2.37 -0.46 -8.70
CA GLY A 231 3.19 -0.55 -7.51
C GLY A 231 2.73 0.27 -6.33
N SER A 232 3.51 0.16 -5.26
CA SER A 232 3.32 0.97 -4.06
C SER A 232 3.71 2.43 -4.30
N THR A 233 3.23 3.33 -3.47
CA THR A 233 3.56 4.75 -3.52
C THR A 233 5.04 4.99 -3.30
N ALA A 234 5.72 5.55 -4.29
CA ALA A 234 7.11 5.95 -4.22
C ALA A 234 7.26 7.47 -3.98
N VAL A 235 6.38 8.29 -4.57
CA VAL A 235 6.24 9.72 -4.32
C VAL A 235 4.77 10.08 -4.31
N CYS A 236 4.34 10.92 -3.37
CA CYS A 236 2.97 11.44 -3.31
C CYS A 236 2.92 12.88 -2.79
N VAL A 237 1.79 13.53 -3.04
CA VAL A 237 1.44 14.88 -2.61
C VAL A 237 0.01 14.90 -2.06
N ALA A 238 -0.38 16.00 -1.37
CA ALA A 238 -1.79 16.25 -1.06
C ALA A 238 -2.59 16.50 -2.35
N ALA A 239 -3.84 16.03 -2.41
CA ALA A 239 -4.75 16.17 -3.55
C ALA A 239 -6.02 16.91 -3.12
N THR A 240 -5.94 18.24 -3.07
CA THR A 240 -7.06 19.09 -2.60
C THR A 240 -8.17 19.25 -3.63
N GLU A 241 -7.83 19.22 -4.91
CA GLU A 241 -8.81 19.34 -6.00
C GLU A 241 -9.80 18.17 -6.04
N GLU A 242 -9.33 16.96 -5.76
CA GLU A 242 -10.14 15.75 -5.74
C GLU A 242 -10.80 15.50 -4.39
N HIS A 243 -10.46 16.28 -3.36
CA HIS A 243 -10.87 16.02 -1.97
C HIS A 243 -12.36 15.79 -1.82
N GLN A 244 -13.20 16.70 -2.35
CA GLN A 244 -14.66 16.61 -2.18
C GLN A 244 -15.24 15.32 -2.77
N ALA A 245 -14.79 14.95 -3.98
CA ALA A 245 -15.30 13.76 -4.67
C ALA A 245 -14.85 12.46 -3.97
N LEU A 246 -13.59 12.39 -3.54
CA LEU A 246 -13.04 11.22 -2.86
C LEU A 246 -13.57 11.10 -1.42
N ALA A 247 -13.75 12.21 -0.73
CA ALA A 247 -14.37 12.26 0.60
C ALA A 247 -15.80 11.72 0.58
N ALA A 248 -16.60 12.10 -0.42
CA ALA A 248 -17.98 11.61 -0.58
C ALA A 248 -18.02 10.08 -0.78
N GLN A 249 -17.13 9.52 -1.62
CA GLN A 249 -17.05 8.07 -1.82
C GLN A 249 -16.54 7.35 -0.56
N THR A 250 -15.56 7.93 0.14
CA THR A 250 -15.04 7.40 1.41
C THR A 250 -16.13 7.40 2.48
N GLN A 251 -16.93 8.48 2.58
CA GLN A 251 -18.06 8.56 3.51
C GLN A 251 -19.12 7.50 3.20
N ALA A 252 -19.45 7.29 1.94
CA ALA A 252 -20.39 6.24 1.53
C ALA A 252 -19.88 4.83 1.90
N PHE A 253 -18.60 4.56 1.69
CA PHE A 253 -17.95 3.31 2.11
C PHE A 253 -18.02 3.13 3.63
N VAL A 254 -17.56 4.12 4.40
CA VAL A 254 -17.52 4.09 5.87
C VAL A 254 -18.89 3.85 6.47
N THR A 255 -19.90 4.59 5.98
CA THR A 255 -21.28 4.47 6.49
C THR A 255 -21.86 3.08 6.24
N ARG A 256 -21.70 2.56 5.02
CA ARG A 256 -22.30 1.26 4.62
C ARG A 256 -21.57 0.06 5.23
N SER A 257 -20.26 0.18 5.43
CA SER A 257 -19.45 -0.88 6.07
C SER A 257 -19.44 -0.80 7.59
N HIS A 258 -20.08 0.21 8.19
CA HIS A 258 -19.96 0.50 9.62
C HIS A 258 -18.50 0.48 10.07
N TYR A 259 -17.63 1.11 9.26
CA TYR A 259 -16.18 1.08 9.46
C TYR A 259 -15.78 1.80 10.75
N HIS A 260 -14.80 1.25 11.45
CA HIS A 260 -14.25 1.83 12.67
C HIS A 260 -12.73 1.67 12.68
N GLY A 261 -12.02 2.67 13.23
CA GLY A 261 -10.58 2.69 13.33
C GLY A 261 -9.87 3.31 12.11
N ILE A 262 -8.61 2.95 11.91
CA ILE A 262 -7.77 3.45 10.82
C ILE A 262 -8.11 2.74 9.51
N GLY A 263 -8.18 3.50 8.43
CA GLY A 263 -8.39 2.96 7.09
C GLY A 263 -7.93 3.87 5.99
N GLY A 264 -8.04 3.37 4.77
CA GLY A 264 -7.77 4.10 3.54
C GLY A 264 -8.50 3.48 2.37
N LEU A 265 -8.66 4.25 1.31
CA LEU A 265 -9.12 3.77 0.01
C LEU A 265 -8.14 4.23 -1.05
N GLU A 266 -7.78 3.35 -1.97
CA GLU A 266 -7.12 3.71 -3.21
C GLU A 266 -8.14 3.89 -4.33
N PHE A 267 -7.92 4.93 -5.13
CA PHE A 267 -8.77 5.29 -6.25
C PHE A 267 -7.95 5.39 -7.52
N LYS A 268 -8.54 5.01 -8.65
CA LYS A 268 -7.99 5.27 -9.97
C LYS A 268 -8.95 6.15 -10.76
N ARG A 269 -8.44 7.24 -11.30
CA ARG A 269 -9.16 8.09 -12.24
C ARG A 269 -8.92 7.58 -13.66
N HIS A 270 -9.98 7.30 -14.38
CA HIS A 270 -9.89 6.98 -15.80
C HIS A 270 -9.54 8.25 -16.58
N ARG A 271 -8.35 8.30 -17.19
CA ARG A 271 -7.79 9.52 -17.83
C ARG A 271 -8.72 10.19 -18.83
N ARG A 272 -9.37 9.39 -19.70
CA ARG A 272 -10.22 9.91 -20.77
C ARG A 272 -11.61 10.36 -20.29
N THR A 273 -12.22 9.64 -19.37
CA THR A 273 -13.60 9.90 -18.90
C THR A 273 -13.66 10.73 -17.63
N GLY A 274 -12.55 10.87 -16.90
CA GLY A 274 -12.50 11.49 -15.58
C GLY A 274 -13.19 10.67 -14.46
N GLN A 275 -13.77 9.51 -14.79
CA GLN A 275 -14.45 8.67 -13.82
C GLN A 275 -13.46 8.13 -12.79
N VAL A 276 -13.81 8.23 -11.50
CA VAL A 276 -13.01 7.72 -10.39
C VAL A 276 -13.66 6.45 -9.85
N VAL A 277 -12.86 5.42 -9.68
CA VAL A 277 -13.27 4.11 -9.13
C VAL A 277 -12.40 3.72 -7.95
N VAL A 278 -12.97 3.01 -6.99
CA VAL A 278 -12.24 2.43 -5.85
C VAL A 278 -11.50 1.18 -6.34
N VAL A 279 -10.22 1.09 -6.06
CA VAL A 279 -9.37 -0.04 -6.50
C VAL A 279 -9.10 -1.02 -5.38
N GLU A 280 -8.80 -0.52 -4.16
CA GLU A 280 -8.42 -1.35 -3.02
C GLU A 280 -8.63 -0.58 -1.71
N PRO A 281 -9.12 -1.24 -0.62
CA PRO A 281 -9.12 -0.68 0.71
C PRO A 281 -7.83 -0.98 1.46
N THR A 282 -7.40 -0.07 2.31
CA THR A 282 -6.46 -0.31 3.42
C THR A 282 -7.27 -0.47 4.70
N VAL A 283 -7.12 -1.61 5.38
CA VAL A 283 -8.03 -2.01 6.46
C VAL A 283 -7.29 -2.12 7.78
N GLY A 284 -7.73 -1.38 8.81
CA GLY A 284 -7.28 -1.55 10.20
C GLY A 284 -5.79 -1.28 10.45
N ARG A 285 -5.11 -0.60 9.55
CA ARG A 285 -3.68 -0.28 9.64
C ARG A 285 -3.35 1.06 9.00
N ALA A 286 -2.19 1.59 9.35
CA ALA A 286 -1.60 2.68 8.59
C ALA A 286 -1.13 2.21 7.19
N ASP A 287 -1.19 3.09 6.21
CA ASP A 287 -0.71 2.82 4.86
C ASP A 287 0.76 3.23 4.66
N GLY A 288 1.40 2.76 3.58
CA GLY A 288 2.83 2.98 3.32
C GLY A 288 3.24 4.46 3.27
N GLN A 289 2.35 5.30 2.75
CA GLN A 289 2.50 6.75 2.64
C GLN A 289 1.84 7.54 3.76
N GLU A 290 1.45 6.92 4.88
CA GLU A 290 0.75 7.54 6.01
C GLU A 290 1.37 8.88 6.46
N GLU A 291 2.69 8.95 6.51
CA GLU A 291 3.44 10.11 7.01
C GLU A 291 3.14 11.40 6.23
N ILE A 292 2.71 11.32 4.94
CA ILE A 292 2.36 12.53 4.17
C ILE A 292 1.22 13.29 4.81
N ALA A 293 0.21 12.60 5.34
CA ALA A 293 -0.92 13.24 6.00
C ALA A 293 -0.46 14.07 7.20
N THR A 294 0.39 13.49 8.06
CA THR A 294 0.98 14.19 9.21
C THR A 294 1.80 15.40 8.79
N LEU A 295 2.64 15.26 7.76
CA LEU A 295 3.46 16.35 7.23
C LEU A 295 2.63 17.49 6.67
N CYS A 296 1.47 17.20 6.12
CA CYS A 296 0.50 18.17 5.60
C CYS A 296 -0.50 18.69 6.66
N GLY A 297 -0.34 18.32 7.94
CA GLY A 297 -1.17 18.85 9.03
C GLY A 297 -2.29 17.91 9.52
N VAL A 298 -2.45 16.71 8.93
CA VAL A 298 -3.48 15.72 9.34
C VAL A 298 -2.79 14.51 9.98
N ASN A 299 -2.55 14.55 11.28
CA ASN A 299 -1.85 13.49 11.99
C ASN A 299 -2.78 12.28 12.26
N ILE A 300 -3.00 11.45 11.25
CA ILE A 300 -3.88 10.27 11.31
C ILE A 300 -3.54 9.34 12.48
N PRO A 301 -2.27 8.93 12.73
CA PRO A 301 -1.93 8.09 13.88
C PRO A 301 -2.27 8.71 15.24
N ALA A 302 -2.00 10.00 15.43
CA ALA A 302 -2.32 10.68 16.69
C ALA A 302 -3.84 10.85 16.88
N ILE A 303 -4.57 11.11 15.80
CA ILE A 303 -6.04 11.18 15.83
C ILE A 303 -6.62 9.80 16.14
N ALA A 304 -6.11 8.72 15.55
CA ALA A 304 -6.54 7.36 15.86
C ALA A 304 -6.26 6.99 17.33
N TYR A 305 -5.11 7.38 17.86
CA TYR A 305 -4.80 7.23 19.29
C TYR A 305 -5.83 7.94 20.18
N ARG A 306 -6.14 9.22 19.90
CA ARG A 306 -7.14 9.99 20.66
C ARG A 306 -8.54 9.38 20.54
N THR A 307 -8.95 8.99 19.34
CA THR A 307 -10.25 8.35 19.07
C THR A 307 -10.41 7.03 19.83
N ALA A 308 -9.36 6.19 19.83
CA ALA A 308 -9.37 4.92 20.56
C ALA A 308 -9.53 5.10 22.08
N LEU A 309 -9.09 6.23 22.61
CA LEU A 309 -9.20 6.59 24.03
C LEU A 309 -10.45 7.41 24.36
N GLY A 310 -11.32 7.71 23.39
CA GLY A 310 -12.49 8.60 23.59
C GLY A 310 -12.11 10.05 23.91
N LEU A 311 -10.88 10.47 23.59
CA LEU A 311 -10.40 11.84 23.83
C LEU A 311 -10.91 12.77 22.71
N PRO A 312 -11.12 14.07 23.00
CA PRO A 312 -11.50 15.04 22.00
C PRO A 312 -10.49 15.08 20.84
N VAL A 313 -10.99 15.07 19.61
CA VAL A 313 -10.19 15.27 18.41
C VAL A 313 -10.33 16.73 17.98
N GLU A 314 -9.21 17.42 17.84
CA GLU A 314 -9.19 18.79 17.33
C GLU A 314 -9.57 18.80 15.85
N SER A 315 -10.25 19.86 15.41
CA SER A 315 -10.57 20.03 14.00
C SER A 315 -9.27 20.09 13.17
N VAL A 316 -9.24 19.34 12.09
CA VAL A 316 -8.14 19.38 11.14
C VAL A 316 -8.13 20.73 10.45
N GLY A 317 -6.99 21.43 10.53
CA GLY A 317 -6.79 22.72 9.87
C GLY A 317 -6.64 22.61 8.34
N ALA A 318 -6.22 23.70 7.71
CA ALA A 318 -5.92 23.68 6.28
C ALA A 318 -4.75 22.74 5.98
N VAL A 319 -4.87 21.95 4.92
CA VAL A 319 -3.84 21.01 4.48
C VAL A 319 -2.70 21.77 3.79
N ASP A 320 -1.45 21.55 4.25
CA ASP A 320 -0.26 22.06 3.56
C ASP A 320 -0.02 21.29 2.26
N THR A 321 -0.19 21.95 1.14
CA THR A 321 -0.01 21.37 -0.21
C THR A 321 1.42 21.55 -0.75
N ALA A 322 2.29 22.30 -0.06
CA ALA A 322 3.67 22.56 -0.47
C ALA A 322 4.64 21.42 -0.11
N ILE A 323 4.12 20.23 0.22
CA ILE A 323 4.91 19.08 0.64
C ILE A 323 4.68 17.90 -0.32
N ALA A 324 5.79 17.30 -0.77
CA ALA A 324 5.81 15.98 -1.37
C ALA A 324 6.55 15.03 -0.44
N TRP A 325 5.97 13.86 -0.19
CA TRP A 325 6.64 12.77 0.49
C TRP A 325 7.20 11.79 -0.53
N ARG A 326 8.38 11.25 -0.27
CA ARG A 326 8.95 10.16 -1.06
C ARG A 326 9.41 9.00 -0.18
N ALA A 327 9.15 7.79 -0.60
CA ALA A 327 9.51 6.58 0.13
C ALA A 327 11.03 6.42 0.33
N SER A 328 11.84 6.90 -0.61
CA SER A 328 13.31 6.82 -0.53
C SER A 328 13.97 7.86 -1.44
N PHE A 329 15.20 8.27 -1.12
CA PHE A 329 16.03 9.16 -1.92
C PHE A 329 16.24 8.69 -3.38
N ARG A 330 15.98 7.42 -3.68
CA ARG A 330 16.06 6.83 -5.02
C ARG A 330 15.00 7.37 -5.97
N TYR A 331 13.84 7.73 -5.43
CA TYR A 331 12.72 8.22 -6.23
C TYR A 331 12.84 9.73 -6.39
N ARG A 332 13.06 10.15 -7.64
CA ARG A 332 13.23 11.56 -8.00
C ARG A 332 12.14 11.94 -9.00
N PRO A 333 11.19 12.79 -8.61
CA PRO A 333 10.23 13.35 -9.56
C PRO A 333 10.98 14.06 -10.69
N ARG A 334 10.46 13.95 -11.91
CA ARG A 334 11.00 14.73 -13.04
C ARG A 334 10.76 16.21 -12.79
N ALA A 335 11.64 17.06 -13.34
CA ALA A 335 11.47 18.51 -13.28
C ALA A 335 10.09 18.90 -13.87
N GLY A 336 9.36 19.74 -13.16
CA GLY A 336 8.04 20.22 -13.58
C GLY A 336 6.85 19.29 -13.24
N THR A 337 7.07 18.10 -12.66
CA THR A 337 5.95 17.23 -12.24
C THR A 337 5.36 17.60 -10.89
N LEU A 338 6.10 18.32 -10.05
CA LEU A 338 5.62 18.87 -8.79
C LEU A 338 5.36 20.36 -8.93
N PRO A 339 4.40 20.92 -8.18
CA PRO A 339 4.20 22.38 -8.13
C PRO A 339 5.48 23.13 -7.74
N PRO A 340 5.71 24.33 -8.27
CA PRO A 340 6.85 25.15 -7.86
C PRO A 340 6.88 25.38 -6.35
N GLY A 341 8.08 25.33 -5.75
CA GLY A 341 8.25 25.51 -4.31
C GLY A 341 7.94 24.28 -3.45
N THR A 342 7.52 23.16 -4.04
CA THR A 342 7.25 21.92 -3.27
C THR A 342 8.50 21.41 -2.58
N ARG A 343 8.42 21.28 -1.25
CA ARG A 343 9.46 20.68 -0.41
C ARG A 343 9.34 19.17 -0.39
N ILE A 344 10.36 18.46 -0.88
CA ILE A 344 10.38 16.99 -0.85
C ILE A 344 10.91 16.51 0.51
N VAL A 345 10.14 15.67 1.17
CA VAL A 345 10.46 15.04 2.45
C VAL A 345 10.69 13.55 2.24
N ASP A 346 11.87 13.06 2.64
CA ASP A 346 12.25 11.64 2.48
C ASP A 346 11.69 10.79 3.63
N GLY A 347 11.09 9.65 3.34
CA GLY A 347 10.46 8.79 4.34
C GLY A 347 11.46 8.16 5.33
N TYR A 348 12.71 7.92 4.92
CA TYR A 348 13.71 7.36 5.83
C TYR A 348 14.58 8.43 6.50
N PHE A 349 15.03 9.45 5.76
CA PHE A 349 16.01 10.41 6.25
C PHE A 349 15.37 11.61 6.93
N ARG A 350 15.73 11.85 8.18
CA ARG A 350 15.42 13.08 8.95
C ARG A 350 16.65 13.51 9.72
N ARG A 351 16.92 14.83 9.78
CA ARG A 351 18.07 15.38 10.56
C ARG A 351 17.98 15.02 12.05
N ALA A 352 16.77 15.09 12.62
CA ALA A 352 16.54 14.76 14.02
C ALA A 352 16.57 13.25 14.32
N ASP A 353 16.45 12.39 13.27
CA ASP A 353 16.38 10.94 13.39
C ASP A 353 17.12 10.28 12.20
N PRO A 354 18.47 10.37 12.13
CA PRO A 354 19.25 10.05 10.94
C PRO A 354 19.48 8.55 10.71
N LEU A 355 19.45 7.71 11.77
CA LEU A 355 19.83 6.30 11.67
C LEU A 355 18.97 5.48 10.70
N PRO A 356 17.63 5.64 10.63
CA PRO A 356 16.81 4.97 9.60
C PRO A 356 17.27 5.30 8.18
N GLY A 357 17.66 6.55 7.91
CA GLY A 357 18.18 6.98 6.61
C GLY A 357 19.54 6.38 6.28
N VAL A 358 20.44 6.32 7.26
CA VAL A 358 21.76 5.67 7.11
C VAL A 358 21.59 4.18 6.80
N TYR A 359 20.68 3.50 7.51
CA TYR A 359 20.37 2.10 7.25
C TYR A 359 19.80 1.88 5.85
N SER A 360 18.86 2.74 5.41
CA SER A 360 18.30 2.68 4.05
C SER A 360 19.38 2.87 2.98
N LEU A 361 20.33 3.79 3.19
CA LEU A 361 21.48 3.98 2.28
C LEU A 361 22.40 2.76 2.26
N TYR A 362 22.72 2.22 3.44
CA TYR A 362 23.56 1.02 3.56
C TYR A 362 22.94 -0.17 2.82
N THR A 363 21.65 -0.45 3.05
CA THR A 363 20.96 -1.56 2.39
C THR A 363 20.90 -1.36 0.87
N TYR A 364 20.68 -0.14 0.41
CA TYR A 364 20.70 0.20 -1.01
C TYR A 364 22.09 -0.06 -1.63
N LEU A 365 23.17 0.37 -1.00
CA LEU A 365 24.51 0.16 -1.51
C LEU A 365 24.84 -1.33 -1.58
N ARG A 366 24.49 -2.09 -0.55
CA ARG A 366 24.71 -3.53 -0.49
C ARG A 366 23.95 -4.31 -1.58
N THR A 367 22.71 -3.96 -1.84
CA THR A 367 21.86 -4.65 -2.85
C THR A 367 22.15 -4.20 -4.27
N SER A 368 22.56 -2.92 -4.47
CA SER A 368 22.79 -2.36 -5.80
C SER A 368 24.22 -2.57 -6.32
N ALA A 369 25.21 -2.76 -5.45
CA ALA A 369 26.61 -2.95 -5.83
C ALA A 369 26.83 -4.25 -6.63
N PRO A 370 26.29 -5.42 -6.24
CA PRO A 370 26.43 -6.66 -7.01
C PRO A 370 25.81 -6.55 -8.41
N ALA A 371 24.63 -5.93 -8.51
CA ALA A 371 23.93 -5.74 -9.79
C ALA A 371 24.69 -4.80 -10.74
N ARG A 372 25.33 -3.75 -10.21
CA ARG A 372 26.17 -2.83 -11.02
C ARG A 372 27.49 -3.50 -11.47
N LEU A 373 28.12 -4.32 -10.63
CA LEU A 373 29.27 -5.11 -11.02
C LEU A 373 28.89 -6.15 -12.09
N ALA A 374 27.80 -6.89 -11.91
CA ALA A 374 27.33 -7.85 -12.89
C ALA A 374 27.04 -7.21 -14.26
N ARG A 375 26.43 -6.01 -14.29
CA ARG A 375 26.22 -5.25 -15.54
C ARG A 375 27.51 -4.76 -16.21
N ARG A 376 28.59 -4.52 -15.46
CA ARG A 376 29.90 -4.17 -16.03
C ARG A 376 30.59 -5.36 -16.70
N PHE A 377 30.27 -6.58 -16.30
CA PHE A 377 30.87 -7.81 -16.87
C PHE A 377 30.01 -8.44 -17.97
N VAL A 378 28.74 -8.04 -18.13
CA VAL A 378 27.93 -8.43 -19.30
C VAL A 378 28.30 -7.47 -20.43
N LYS A 379 29.32 -7.84 -21.23
CA LYS A 379 29.59 -7.20 -22.52
C LYS A 379 28.34 -7.31 -23.37
N GLN A 380 27.79 -6.17 -23.80
CA GLN A 380 26.77 -6.16 -24.84
C GLN A 380 27.29 -6.98 -26.03
N PRO A 381 26.52 -7.94 -26.55
CA PRO A 381 26.91 -8.59 -27.79
C PRO A 381 26.98 -7.48 -28.86
N ARG A 382 28.16 -7.32 -29.48
CA ARG A 382 28.34 -6.43 -30.61
C ARG A 382 27.30 -6.83 -31.66
N SER A 383 26.41 -5.92 -32.01
CA SER A 383 25.54 -6.05 -33.19
C SER A 383 26.42 -6.40 -34.38
N ARG A 384 26.23 -7.58 -34.96
CA ARG A 384 26.79 -7.91 -36.27
C ARG A 384 26.27 -6.89 -37.24
N PRO A 385 27.12 -6.31 -38.12
CA PRO A 385 26.64 -5.50 -39.22
C PRO A 385 25.72 -6.37 -40.09
N ALA A 386 24.60 -5.77 -40.52
CA ALA A 386 23.67 -6.41 -41.44
C ALA A 386 24.44 -6.88 -42.67
N ALA A 387 24.25 -8.14 -43.05
CA ALA A 387 24.76 -8.69 -44.30
C ALA A 387 24.15 -7.91 -45.48
N GLU A 388 25.01 -7.44 -46.37
CA GLU A 388 24.57 -6.81 -47.63
C GLU A 388 23.68 -7.79 -48.41
N PRO A 389 22.65 -7.29 -49.10
CA PRO A 389 21.78 -8.11 -49.94
C PRO A 389 22.59 -8.68 -51.12
N ILE A 390 22.56 -9.99 -51.27
CA ILE A 390 23.13 -10.68 -52.44
C ILE A 390 22.34 -10.23 -53.68
N HIS A 391 22.99 -9.58 -54.61
CA HIS A 391 22.47 -9.29 -55.94
C HIS A 391 22.16 -10.62 -56.64
N GLU A 392 20.90 -10.91 -56.91
CA GLU A 392 20.47 -11.96 -57.84
C GLU A 392 20.97 -11.63 -59.26
N MET A 393 21.89 -12.45 -59.76
CA MET A 393 22.26 -12.46 -61.18
C MET A 393 21.10 -13.00 -61.99
N GLN A 394 20.57 -12.21 -62.88
CA GLN A 394 19.62 -12.63 -63.93
C GLN A 394 20.29 -13.62 -64.88
N PRO A 395 19.61 -14.71 -65.31
CA PRO A 395 20.14 -15.60 -66.34
C PRO A 395 20.05 -14.94 -67.73
N SER A 396 21.19 -14.90 -68.38
CA SER A 396 21.32 -14.48 -69.77
C SER A 396 20.62 -15.46 -70.72
N THR A 397 19.61 -15.00 -71.45
CA THR A 397 19.05 -15.68 -72.62
C THR A 397 20.06 -15.72 -73.72
N ILE A 398 20.54 -16.92 -74.10
CA ILE A 398 21.22 -17.17 -75.35
C ILE A 398 20.15 -17.68 -76.35
N GLY A 399 19.93 -16.89 -77.37
CA GLY A 399 19.13 -17.34 -78.49
C GLY A 399 19.93 -18.19 -79.46
N GLY A 400 19.28 -19.09 -80.08
CA GLY A 400 19.66 -19.91 -81.22
C GLY A 400 18.42 -20.53 -81.86
#